data_15ee0be6e70642c7a5d5e47f032336d1
#
_entry.id   15ee0be6e70642c7a5d5e47f032336d1
#
_cell.length_a   1.000
_cell.length_b   1.000
_cell.length_c   1.000
_cell.angle_alpha   90.00
_cell.angle_beta   90.00
_cell.angle_gamma   90.00
#
_symmetry.space_group_name_H-M   'P 1'
#
loop_
_entity.id
_entity.type
_entity.pdbx_description
1 polymer ?
#
loop_
_entity_poly.entity_id
_entity_poly.type
_entity_poly.pdbx_seq_one_letter_code
_entity_poly.pdbx_strand_id
1 'polypeptide(L)'
;SERSGFTVSVDAPMAPGSGASQSNDGGNMQIIPLPAFRDNYIWLLRAGACAVAVDPGEAAPVLRYLADEGLTLAAILITHHHPDHVGGVAELLAQAPVPVYGPAHEAIAGIDHPVGEGDVVVLPELKVELRVLDIPGHTAGHVGYYGAASLFCGDTLFAAGCGRLFEGTPAQMFASLAKLAALPGDTMVYCTHEYTLSNLAFAAAVEPDNGAIAERIVASQALRAANRPTVPFPLAGEMLTNPFLRTGEPAVIRQAETRSGRSLIGPVDVFAALREWKNGF
;
A
#
# COMPACT_ATOMS: atom_id res chain seq x y z
N SER A 1 15.33 -55.97 -2.70
CA SER A 1 14.79 -54.66 -3.13
C SER A 1 14.27 -53.94 -1.91
N GLU A 2 15.10 -53.02 -1.41
CA GLU A 2 14.85 -52.23 -0.22
C GLU A 2 14.13 -50.95 -0.62
N ARG A 3 13.06 -50.65 0.10
CA ARG A 3 12.38 -49.35 0.04
C ARG A 3 12.90 -48.48 1.19
N SER A 4 13.64 -47.45 0.89
CA SER A 4 14.03 -46.42 1.85
C SER A 4 12.90 -45.43 2.03
N GLY A 5 12.33 -45.38 3.24
CA GLY A 5 11.38 -44.34 3.65
C GLY A 5 12.11 -43.05 4.09
N PHE A 6 11.71 -41.96 3.54
CA PHE A 6 12.09 -40.62 4.05
C PHE A 6 11.10 -40.24 5.14
N THR A 7 11.59 -40.08 6.37
CA THR A 7 10.88 -39.43 7.47
C THR A 7 11.19 -37.95 7.47
N VAL A 8 10.16 -37.12 7.34
CA VAL A 8 10.25 -35.67 7.52
C VAL A 8 10.06 -35.38 9.00
N SER A 9 11.09 -34.83 9.63
CA SER A 9 11.03 -34.31 11.01
C SER A 9 10.46 -32.89 10.99
N VAL A 10 9.36 -32.66 11.71
CA VAL A 10 8.81 -31.34 11.98
C VAL A 10 9.38 -30.85 13.31
N ASP A 11 10.26 -29.87 13.25
CA ASP A 11 10.77 -29.19 14.45
C ASP A 11 9.76 -28.17 14.98
N ALA A 12 9.57 -28.21 16.30
CA ALA A 12 8.70 -27.31 17.07
C ALA A 12 9.36 -25.92 17.27
N PRO A 13 8.58 -24.84 17.53
CA PRO A 13 9.13 -23.50 17.63
C PRO A 13 9.90 -23.29 18.94
N MET A 14 11.12 -22.81 18.81
CA MET A 14 11.96 -22.39 19.95
C MET A 14 11.51 -21.03 20.51
N ALA A 15 11.54 -20.91 21.83
CA ALA A 15 11.31 -19.69 22.61
C ALA A 15 12.42 -18.65 22.40
N PRO A 16 12.16 -17.34 22.65
CA PRO A 16 13.15 -16.30 22.39
C PRO A 16 14.27 -16.31 23.45
N GLY A 17 15.45 -16.66 22.99
CA GLY A 17 16.68 -16.56 23.77
C GLY A 17 17.35 -15.21 23.56
N SER A 18 17.65 -14.52 24.65
CA SER A 18 18.49 -13.33 24.73
C SER A 18 19.91 -13.65 24.25
N GLY A 19 20.35 -13.01 23.17
CA GLY A 19 21.71 -13.11 22.68
C GLY A 19 22.06 -11.88 21.87
N ALA A 20 22.78 -10.94 22.51
CA ALA A 20 23.43 -9.84 21.80
C ALA A 20 24.50 -10.42 20.87
N SER A 21 24.28 -10.38 19.57
CA SER A 21 25.35 -10.56 18.58
C SER A 21 25.47 -9.28 17.79
N GLN A 22 26.59 -8.59 17.94
CA GLN A 22 27.04 -7.55 17.03
C GLN A 22 27.28 -8.20 15.66
N SER A 23 26.38 -8.02 14.71
CA SER A 23 26.61 -8.27 13.31
C SER A 23 26.69 -6.92 12.59
N ASN A 24 27.87 -6.69 12.04
CA ASN A 24 28.17 -5.61 11.10
C ASN A 24 27.45 -5.92 9.78
N ASP A 25 26.16 -5.60 9.68
CA ASP A 25 25.41 -5.71 8.45
C ASP A 25 25.25 -4.33 7.81
N GLY A 26 25.83 -4.18 6.63
CA GLY A 26 25.52 -3.09 5.71
C GLY A 26 24.01 -3.07 5.49
N GLY A 27 23.31 -2.12 6.15
CA GLY A 27 21.91 -2.13 6.46
C GLY A 27 21.00 -2.38 5.26
N ASN A 28 20.37 -3.53 5.24
CA ASN A 28 19.21 -3.79 4.40
C ASN A 28 18.03 -2.94 4.93
N MET A 29 17.42 -2.13 4.06
CA MET A 29 16.26 -1.32 4.43
C MET A 29 15.12 -2.24 4.87
N GLN A 30 14.51 -1.95 6.01
CA GLN A 30 13.31 -2.60 6.50
C GLN A 30 12.13 -1.65 6.41
N ILE A 31 10.95 -2.17 6.11
CA ILE A 31 9.69 -1.40 6.05
C ILE A 31 8.74 -1.98 7.10
N ILE A 32 8.32 -1.13 8.04
CA ILE A 32 7.60 -1.51 9.24
C ILE A 32 6.20 -0.88 9.22
N PRO A 33 5.13 -1.66 9.36
CA PRO A 33 3.78 -1.13 9.53
C PRO A 33 3.59 -0.62 10.98
N LEU A 34 3.34 0.65 11.15
CA LEU A 34 2.89 1.22 12.41
C LEU A 34 1.38 1.42 12.36
N PRO A 35 0.58 0.66 13.12
CA PRO A 35 -0.85 0.85 13.18
C PRO A 35 -1.20 2.24 13.70
N ALA A 36 -2.15 2.90 13.02
CA ALA A 36 -2.68 4.21 13.39
C ALA A 36 -4.21 4.20 13.18
N PHE A 37 -4.93 5.05 13.91
CA PHE A 37 -6.39 5.10 13.86
C PHE A 37 -7.04 3.70 14.01
N ARG A 38 -8.01 3.37 13.15
CA ARG A 38 -8.72 2.08 13.17
C ARG A 38 -8.14 1.06 12.20
N ASP A 39 -7.66 1.51 11.06
CA ASP A 39 -7.27 0.66 9.92
C ASP A 39 -6.12 1.23 9.07
N ASN A 40 -5.49 2.33 9.51
CA ASN A 40 -4.34 2.93 8.83
C ASN A 40 -3.04 2.23 9.22
N TYR A 41 -2.10 2.21 8.29
CA TYR A 41 -0.69 1.94 8.54
C TYR A 41 0.15 3.16 8.15
N ILE A 42 0.95 3.65 9.07
CA ILE A 42 2.09 4.53 8.77
C ILE A 42 3.24 3.61 8.41
N TRP A 43 3.82 3.78 7.22
CA TRP A 43 4.95 2.96 6.82
C TRP A 43 6.26 3.61 7.27
N LEU A 44 7.02 2.91 8.11
CA LEU A 44 8.32 3.37 8.57
C LEU A 44 9.43 2.60 7.85
N LEU A 45 10.18 3.30 6.98
CA LEU A 45 11.37 2.77 6.34
C LEU A 45 12.55 2.99 7.29
N ARG A 46 13.30 1.96 7.63
CA ARG A 46 14.48 2.09 8.50
C ARG A 46 15.72 1.45 7.90
N ALA A 47 16.87 2.08 8.12
CA ALA A 47 18.17 1.51 7.86
C ALA A 47 19.17 2.06 8.91
N GLY A 48 19.91 1.16 9.56
CA GLY A 48 20.78 1.56 10.67
C GLY A 48 20.00 2.26 11.79
N ALA A 49 20.41 3.46 12.15
CA ALA A 49 19.77 4.29 13.18
C ALA A 49 18.81 5.35 12.62
N CYS A 50 18.53 5.34 11.30
CA CYS A 50 17.69 6.33 10.64
C CYS A 50 16.37 5.72 10.19
N ALA A 51 15.31 6.54 10.18
CA ALA A 51 13.99 6.17 9.71
C ALA A 51 13.34 7.28 8.90
N VAL A 52 12.48 6.89 7.95
CA VAL A 52 11.63 7.79 7.15
C VAL A 52 10.18 7.35 7.32
N ALA A 53 9.28 8.28 7.64
CA ALA A 53 7.86 7.99 7.79
C ALA A 53 7.09 8.34 6.51
N VAL A 54 6.21 7.45 6.08
CA VAL A 54 5.27 7.68 4.96
C VAL A 54 3.87 7.83 5.53
N ASP A 55 3.20 8.91 5.17
CA ASP A 55 1.83 9.26 5.57
C ASP A 55 1.58 9.18 7.10
N PRO A 56 2.33 9.93 7.91
CA PRO A 56 2.14 9.90 9.35
C PRO A 56 0.89 10.69 9.77
N GLY A 57 -0.29 10.06 9.66
CA GLY A 57 -1.56 10.63 10.08
C GLY A 57 -1.63 10.93 11.58
N GLU A 58 -0.87 10.19 12.39
CA GLU A 58 -0.66 10.40 13.82
C GLU A 58 0.84 10.43 14.15
N ALA A 59 1.27 11.35 14.99
CA ALA A 59 2.69 11.41 15.41
C ALA A 59 3.03 10.35 16.46
N ALA A 60 2.13 10.07 17.38
CA ALA A 60 2.40 9.22 18.53
C ALA A 60 2.91 7.81 18.22
N PRO A 61 2.40 7.05 17.21
CA PRO A 61 2.96 5.75 16.85
C PRO A 61 4.40 5.86 16.36
N VAL A 62 4.71 6.90 15.57
CA VAL A 62 6.05 7.15 15.04
C VAL A 62 7.01 7.50 16.18
N LEU A 63 6.68 8.47 17.02
CA LEU A 63 7.53 8.92 18.13
C LEU A 63 7.84 7.78 19.11
N ARG A 64 6.85 6.96 19.44
CA ARG A 64 7.08 5.79 20.30
C ARG A 64 8.06 4.82 19.66
N TYR A 65 7.83 4.43 18.40
CA TYR A 65 8.69 3.47 17.74
C TYR A 65 10.13 3.99 17.60
N LEU A 66 10.32 5.28 17.27
CA LEU A 66 11.65 5.89 17.21
C LEU A 66 12.35 5.85 18.57
N ALA A 67 11.63 6.15 19.65
CA ALA A 67 12.18 6.12 21.01
C ALA A 67 12.55 4.68 21.46
N ASP A 68 11.64 3.73 21.24
CA ASP A 68 11.82 2.34 21.66
C ASP A 68 12.99 1.66 20.93
N GLU A 69 13.20 2.00 19.65
CA GLU A 69 14.24 1.42 18.81
C GLU A 69 15.52 2.28 18.71
N GLY A 70 15.55 3.44 19.38
CA GLY A 70 16.70 4.35 19.34
C GLY A 70 16.99 4.92 17.96
N LEU A 71 15.94 5.22 17.18
CA LEU A 71 16.06 5.71 15.81
C LEU A 71 15.90 7.23 15.74
N THR A 72 16.49 7.82 14.71
CA THR A 72 16.33 9.24 14.36
C THR A 72 15.48 9.36 13.10
N LEU A 73 14.44 10.22 13.14
CA LEU A 73 13.68 10.56 11.93
C LEU A 73 14.58 11.34 10.97
N ALA A 74 14.62 10.94 9.69
CA ALA A 74 15.45 11.56 8.66
C ALA A 74 14.61 12.32 7.61
N ALA A 75 13.39 11.89 7.32
CA ALA A 75 12.48 12.55 6.40
C ALA A 75 11.03 12.07 6.61
N ILE A 76 10.09 12.80 6.01
CA ILE A 76 8.67 12.43 5.91
C ILE A 76 8.28 12.46 4.43
N LEU A 77 7.53 11.45 3.99
CA LEU A 77 6.93 11.36 2.66
C LEU A 77 5.42 11.42 2.77
N ILE A 78 4.77 12.27 1.99
CA ILE A 78 3.32 12.43 1.98
C ILE A 78 2.80 12.09 0.59
N THR A 79 1.73 11.27 0.53
CA THR A 79 1.11 10.89 -0.74
C THR A 79 0.00 11.86 -1.17
N HIS A 80 -0.82 12.35 -0.23
CA HIS A 80 -1.92 13.28 -0.48
C HIS A 80 -2.37 14.00 0.81
N HIS A 81 -3.30 14.94 0.69
CA HIS A 81 -3.65 15.94 1.73
C HIS A 81 -4.65 15.47 2.80
N HIS A 82 -5.21 14.28 2.73
CA HIS A 82 -6.23 13.87 3.71
C HIS A 82 -5.68 13.83 5.14
N PRO A 83 -6.50 14.20 6.14
CA PRO A 83 -6.03 14.38 7.52
C PRO A 83 -5.37 13.14 8.12
N ASP A 84 -5.84 11.96 7.77
CA ASP A 84 -5.32 10.69 8.26
C ASP A 84 -3.98 10.27 7.61
N HIS A 85 -3.44 11.09 6.69
CA HIS A 85 -2.10 10.95 6.11
C HIS A 85 -1.14 12.04 6.57
N VAL A 86 -1.65 13.20 6.97
CA VAL A 86 -0.82 14.39 7.27
C VAL A 86 -0.94 14.85 8.72
N GLY A 87 -1.91 14.38 9.49
CA GLY A 87 -2.27 14.91 10.80
C GLY A 87 -1.14 14.91 11.84
N GLY A 88 -0.18 13.99 11.73
CA GLY A 88 0.97 13.91 12.64
C GLY A 88 2.17 14.77 12.23
N VAL A 89 2.18 15.33 11.02
CA VAL A 89 3.37 16.03 10.46
C VAL A 89 3.83 17.19 11.34
N ALA A 90 2.92 18.06 11.76
CA ALA A 90 3.27 19.24 12.55
C ALA A 90 3.92 18.87 13.90
N GLU A 91 3.41 17.84 14.58
CA GLU A 91 3.95 17.38 15.86
C GLU A 91 5.31 16.70 15.66
N LEU A 92 5.49 15.91 14.60
CA LEU A 92 6.79 15.32 14.26
C LEU A 92 7.85 16.37 13.98
N LEU A 93 7.52 17.40 13.20
CA LEU A 93 8.42 18.51 12.89
C LEU A 93 8.78 19.35 14.12
N ALA A 94 7.88 19.47 15.09
CA ALA A 94 8.16 20.16 16.36
C ALA A 94 9.19 19.39 17.21
N GLN A 95 9.30 18.07 17.08
CA GLN A 95 10.29 17.24 17.77
C GLN A 95 11.61 17.13 16.99
N ALA A 96 11.52 17.00 15.67
CA ALA A 96 12.68 16.85 14.78
C ALA A 96 12.39 17.55 13.45
N PRO A 97 12.98 18.73 13.19
CA PRO A 97 12.87 19.38 11.89
C PRO A 97 13.62 18.55 10.84
N VAL A 98 12.86 17.96 9.93
CA VAL A 98 13.38 17.10 8.84
C VAL A 98 12.73 17.48 7.52
N PRO A 99 13.33 17.13 6.36
CA PRO A 99 12.71 17.32 5.05
C PRO A 99 11.34 16.62 4.95
N VAL A 100 10.35 17.31 4.38
CA VAL A 100 9.03 16.77 4.09
C VAL A 100 8.77 16.85 2.59
N TYR A 101 8.73 15.69 1.95
CA TYR A 101 8.39 15.55 0.55
C TYR A 101 6.88 15.30 0.40
N GLY A 102 6.25 15.93 -0.56
CA GLY A 102 4.83 15.73 -0.82
C GLY A 102 4.37 16.35 -2.13
N PRO A 103 3.11 16.08 -2.55
CA PRO A 103 2.61 16.46 -3.86
C PRO A 103 2.65 17.98 -4.09
N ALA A 104 3.27 18.40 -5.21
CA ALA A 104 3.39 19.80 -5.61
C ALA A 104 2.02 20.43 -5.94
N HIS A 105 1.01 19.63 -6.26
CA HIS A 105 -0.32 20.07 -6.67
C HIS A 105 -1.36 20.02 -5.55
N GLU A 106 -0.93 19.82 -4.31
CA GLU A 106 -1.80 19.85 -3.13
C GLU A 106 -1.31 20.85 -2.08
N ALA A 107 -2.24 21.52 -1.43
CA ALA A 107 -1.91 22.48 -0.36
C ALA A 107 -1.80 21.76 0.98
N ILE A 108 -0.59 21.32 1.32
CA ILE A 108 -0.29 20.60 2.58
C ILE A 108 0.70 21.42 3.39
N ALA A 109 0.33 21.76 4.61
CA ALA A 109 1.22 22.48 5.52
C ALA A 109 2.42 21.62 5.94
N GLY A 110 3.61 22.20 5.94
CA GLY A 110 4.83 21.52 6.36
C GLY A 110 5.64 20.88 5.24
N ILE A 111 5.09 20.78 4.01
CA ILE A 111 5.90 20.36 2.86
C ILE A 111 6.89 21.47 2.51
N ASP A 112 8.17 21.13 2.51
CA ASP A 112 9.27 22.00 2.07
C ASP A 112 9.95 21.48 0.78
N HIS A 113 9.63 20.25 0.36
CA HIS A 113 10.08 19.63 -0.89
C HIS A 113 8.88 19.16 -1.72
N PRO A 114 8.22 20.07 -2.46
CA PRO A 114 7.14 19.70 -3.36
C PRO A 114 7.67 18.84 -4.52
N VAL A 115 6.98 17.71 -4.80
CA VAL A 115 7.38 16.74 -5.83
C VAL A 115 6.22 16.37 -6.75
N GLY A 116 6.52 15.88 -7.95
CA GLY A 116 5.56 15.44 -8.95
C GLY A 116 6.14 14.38 -9.89
N GLU A 117 5.43 14.07 -10.98
CA GLU A 117 5.78 13.02 -11.93
C GLU A 117 7.23 13.08 -12.39
N GLY A 118 7.96 11.99 -12.18
CA GLY A 118 9.32 11.81 -12.63
C GLY A 118 10.40 12.36 -11.72
N ASP A 119 10.05 13.12 -10.68
CA ASP A 119 11.01 13.53 -9.66
C ASP A 119 11.57 12.31 -8.93
N VAL A 120 12.76 12.47 -8.36
CA VAL A 120 13.42 11.43 -7.56
C VAL A 120 13.70 11.96 -6.17
N VAL A 121 13.12 11.32 -5.17
CA VAL A 121 13.45 11.56 -3.76
C VAL A 121 14.64 10.69 -3.39
N VAL A 122 15.74 11.34 -3.05
CA VAL A 122 16.98 10.66 -2.60
C VAL A 122 17.00 10.66 -1.08
N LEU A 123 17.10 9.49 -0.48
CA LEU A 123 17.18 9.26 0.97
C LEU A 123 18.54 8.64 1.30
N PRO A 124 19.58 9.45 1.46
CA PRO A 124 20.95 8.97 1.58
C PRO A 124 21.18 8.14 2.84
N GLU A 125 20.48 8.43 3.94
CA GLU A 125 20.57 7.68 5.19
C GLU A 125 20.08 6.24 5.03
N LEU A 126 19.13 6.02 4.13
CA LEU A 126 18.56 4.70 3.81
C LEU A 126 19.21 4.08 2.57
N LYS A 127 20.06 4.82 1.85
CA LYS A 127 20.66 4.45 0.57
C LYS A 127 19.62 4.02 -0.46
N VAL A 128 18.51 4.75 -0.53
CA VAL A 128 17.41 4.48 -1.45
C VAL A 128 17.04 5.73 -2.23
N GLU A 129 16.64 5.52 -3.49
CA GLU A 129 16.03 6.51 -4.36
C GLU A 129 14.61 6.06 -4.69
N LEU A 130 13.65 6.99 -4.57
CA LEU A 130 12.26 6.74 -4.85
C LEU A 130 11.80 7.68 -5.96
N ARG A 131 11.38 7.11 -7.09
CA ARG A 131 10.76 7.86 -8.18
C ARG A 131 9.32 8.23 -7.80
N VAL A 132 8.96 9.47 -8.04
CA VAL A 132 7.62 9.97 -7.82
C VAL A 132 6.74 9.69 -9.04
N LEU A 133 5.53 9.25 -8.80
CA LEU A 133 4.51 8.96 -9.80
C LEU A 133 3.26 9.78 -9.47
N ASP A 134 2.79 10.62 -10.40
CA ASP A 134 1.46 11.23 -10.28
C ASP A 134 0.40 10.15 -10.51
N ILE A 135 -0.45 9.97 -9.52
CA ILE A 135 -1.51 8.96 -9.52
C ILE A 135 -2.86 9.57 -9.05
N PRO A 136 -3.35 10.60 -9.76
CA PRO A 136 -4.59 11.28 -9.42
C PRO A 136 -5.82 10.38 -9.54
N GLY A 137 -6.84 10.71 -8.76
CA GLY A 137 -8.13 10.02 -8.77
C GLY A 137 -8.80 10.08 -7.41
N HIS A 138 -8.16 9.58 -6.37
CA HIS A 138 -8.63 9.70 -4.99
C HIS A 138 -8.60 11.18 -4.55
N THR A 139 -7.47 11.84 -4.71
CA THR A 139 -7.34 13.30 -4.73
C THR A 139 -6.78 13.76 -6.07
N ALA A 140 -6.85 15.06 -6.36
CA ALA A 140 -6.44 15.61 -7.65
C ALA A 140 -4.92 15.62 -7.85
N GLY A 141 -4.16 15.78 -6.77
CA GLY A 141 -2.70 15.86 -6.79
C GLY A 141 -1.97 14.67 -6.20
N HIS A 142 -2.68 13.57 -5.93
CA HIS A 142 -2.11 12.37 -5.28
C HIS A 142 -0.85 11.85 -5.98
N VAL A 143 0.21 11.58 -5.20
CA VAL A 143 1.45 10.97 -5.69
C VAL A 143 1.73 9.62 -5.03
N GLY A 144 2.52 8.80 -5.69
CA GLY A 144 3.11 7.59 -5.13
C GLY A 144 4.62 7.63 -5.22
N TYR A 145 5.28 6.83 -4.40
CA TYR A 145 6.74 6.70 -4.36
C TYR A 145 7.13 5.27 -4.70
N TYR A 146 8.00 5.11 -5.71
CA TYR A 146 8.42 3.79 -6.19
C TYR A 146 9.94 3.67 -6.23
N GLY A 147 10.48 2.66 -5.59
CA GLY A 147 11.92 2.31 -5.61
C GLY A 147 12.21 1.09 -4.75
N ALA A 148 13.37 0.47 -4.93
CA ALA A 148 13.78 -0.74 -4.21
C ALA A 148 12.69 -1.84 -4.19
N ALA A 149 12.05 -2.09 -5.34
CA ALA A 149 10.92 -3.02 -5.51
C ALA A 149 9.72 -2.76 -4.57
N SER A 150 9.57 -1.53 -4.08
CA SER A 150 8.51 -1.09 -3.16
C SER A 150 7.73 0.08 -3.74
N LEU A 151 6.40 0.05 -3.59
CA LEU A 151 5.48 1.10 -4.03
C LEU A 151 4.66 1.59 -2.83
N PHE A 152 4.80 2.85 -2.47
CA PHE A 152 3.96 3.54 -1.49
C PHE A 152 2.93 4.35 -2.26
N CYS A 153 1.68 3.87 -2.32
CA CYS A 153 0.65 4.41 -3.20
C CYS A 153 -0.52 5.07 -2.45
N GLY A 154 -0.39 5.28 -1.13
CA GLY A 154 -1.44 5.89 -0.32
C GLY A 154 -2.79 5.23 -0.56
N ASP A 155 -3.74 6.02 -1.04
CA ASP A 155 -5.13 5.63 -1.26
C ASP A 155 -5.50 5.46 -2.74
N THR A 156 -4.54 5.14 -3.59
CA THR A 156 -4.83 4.85 -5.01
C THR A 156 -5.11 3.38 -5.22
N LEU A 157 -4.16 2.48 -4.94
CA LEU A 157 -4.31 1.03 -5.10
C LEU A 157 -4.38 0.36 -3.72
N PHE A 158 -5.44 -0.39 -3.47
CA PHE A 158 -5.60 -1.24 -2.29
C PHE A 158 -5.54 -2.72 -2.66
N ALA A 159 -5.31 -3.58 -1.68
CA ALA A 159 -5.46 -5.02 -1.85
C ALA A 159 -6.88 -5.36 -2.30
N ALA A 160 -6.99 -5.92 -3.51
CA ALA A 160 -8.25 -6.24 -4.20
C ALA A 160 -9.22 -5.04 -4.37
N GLY A 161 -8.71 -3.81 -4.39
CA GLY A 161 -9.53 -2.60 -4.48
C GLY A 161 -8.78 -1.35 -4.93
N CYS A 162 -9.46 -0.23 -4.89
CA CYS A 162 -8.89 1.10 -5.11
C CYS A 162 -9.61 2.17 -4.28
N GLY A 163 -9.01 3.33 -4.14
CA GLY A 163 -9.58 4.46 -3.42
C GLY A 163 -10.89 4.98 -4.02
N ARG A 164 -11.69 5.65 -3.19
CA ARG A 164 -12.84 6.43 -3.67
C ARG A 164 -12.37 7.63 -4.47
N LEU A 165 -13.20 8.08 -5.40
CA LEU A 165 -12.97 9.29 -6.19
C LEU A 165 -13.60 10.47 -5.45
N PHE A 166 -12.81 11.22 -4.66
CA PHE A 166 -13.31 12.43 -4.02
C PHE A 166 -13.14 13.65 -4.92
N GLU A 167 -12.03 13.72 -5.66
CA GLU A 167 -11.69 14.89 -6.46
C GLU A 167 -11.45 14.55 -7.93
N GLY A 168 -10.99 13.34 -8.23
CA GLY A 168 -10.68 12.92 -9.58
C GLY A 168 -11.85 12.26 -10.30
N THR A 169 -11.61 11.92 -11.56
CA THR A 169 -12.55 11.23 -12.45
C THR A 169 -12.24 9.74 -12.57
N PRO A 170 -13.21 8.90 -13.01
CA PRO A 170 -12.95 7.49 -13.32
C PRO A 170 -11.80 7.29 -14.32
N ALA A 171 -11.71 8.15 -15.34
CA ALA A 171 -10.64 8.08 -16.32
C ALA A 171 -9.25 8.35 -15.74
N GLN A 172 -9.15 9.31 -14.81
CA GLN A 172 -7.90 9.61 -14.12
C GLN A 172 -7.45 8.45 -13.23
N MET A 173 -8.35 7.93 -12.38
CA MET A 173 -8.01 6.79 -11.52
C MET A 173 -7.68 5.54 -12.33
N PHE A 174 -8.42 5.27 -13.40
CA PHE A 174 -8.12 4.17 -14.31
C PHE A 174 -6.71 4.29 -14.90
N ALA A 175 -6.34 5.48 -15.39
CA ALA A 175 -4.99 5.73 -15.92
C ALA A 175 -3.91 5.59 -14.82
N SER A 176 -4.18 6.07 -13.60
CA SER A 176 -3.28 5.90 -12.45
C SER A 176 -3.07 4.43 -12.10
N LEU A 177 -4.14 3.65 -12.02
CA LEU A 177 -4.06 2.22 -11.77
C LEU A 177 -3.34 1.47 -12.88
N ALA A 178 -3.57 1.82 -14.15
CA ALA A 178 -2.85 1.24 -15.29
C ALA A 178 -1.35 1.55 -15.24
N LYS A 179 -0.97 2.77 -14.82
CA LYS A 179 0.44 3.15 -14.59
C LYS A 179 1.08 2.27 -13.51
N LEU A 180 0.40 2.06 -12.38
CA LEU A 180 0.89 1.20 -11.30
C LEU A 180 0.97 -0.26 -11.71
N ALA A 181 -0.02 -0.77 -12.45
CA ALA A 181 -0.07 -2.14 -12.94
C ALA A 181 1.06 -2.47 -13.95
N ALA A 182 1.66 -1.45 -14.57
CA ALA A 182 2.80 -1.61 -15.48
C ALA A 182 4.15 -1.77 -14.77
N LEU A 183 4.20 -1.60 -13.45
CA LEU A 183 5.40 -1.87 -12.64
C LEU A 183 5.68 -3.39 -12.61
N PRO A 184 6.93 -3.81 -12.30
CA PRO A 184 7.25 -5.23 -12.14
C PRO A 184 6.31 -5.94 -11.18
N GLY A 185 5.90 -7.17 -11.52
CA GLY A 185 4.91 -7.93 -10.74
C GLY A 185 5.36 -8.32 -9.32
N ASP A 186 6.66 -8.36 -9.06
CA ASP A 186 7.27 -8.59 -7.74
C ASP A 186 7.35 -7.32 -6.88
N THR A 187 6.90 -6.16 -7.41
CA THR A 187 6.77 -4.94 -6.61
C THR A 187 5.85 -5.17 -5.42
N MET A 188 6.35 -4.90 -4.21
CA MET A 188 5.56 -4.92 -3.00
C MET A 188 4.78 -3.61 -2.84
N VAL A 189 3.47 -3.70 -2.69
CA VAL A 189 2.56 -2.56 -2.60
C VAL A 189 2.24 -2.27 -1.14
N TYR A 190 2.61 -1.08 -0.70
CA TYR A 190 2.41 -0.55 0.65
C TYR A 190 1.32 0.53 0.60
N CYS A 191 0.05 0.10 0.61
CA CYS A 191 -1.10 0.99 0.72
C CYS A 191 -1.40 1.32 2.19
N THR A 192 -2.20 2.36 2.42
CA THR A 192 -2.38 2.89 3.78
C THR A 192 -3.38 2.12 4.62
N HIS A 193 -4.42 1.51 4.01
CA HIS A 193 -5.55 0.97 4.76
C HIS A 193 -5.66 -0.56 4.74
N GLU A 194 -6.08 -1.14 5.86
CA GLU A 194 -6.41 -2.56 6.03
C GLU A 194 -7.84 -2.87 5.53
N TYR A 195 -8.11 -2.63 4.24
CA TYR A 195 -9.42 -2.84 3.62
C TYR A 195 -9.58 -4.19 2.91
N THR A 196 -8.59 -5.06 2.98
CA THR A 196 -8.48 -6.27 2.15
C THR A 196 -9.70 -7.17 2.23
N LEU A 197 -10.20 -7.48 3.43
CA LEU A 197 -11.36 -8.39 3.56
C LEU A 197 -12.64 -7.80 2.96
N SER A 198 -12.90 -6.50 3.16
CA SER A 198 -14.06 -5.85 2.57
C SER A 198 -13.93 -5.70 1.05
N ASN A 199 -12.72 -5.47 0.56
CA ASN A 199 -12.45 -5.42 -0.88
C ASN A 199 -12.59 -6.80 -1.54
N LEU A 200 -12.10 -7.85 -0.89
CA LEU A 200 -12.26 -9.22 -1.38
C LEU A 200 -13.72 -9.68 -1.39
N ALA A 201 -14.54 -9.26 -0.41
CA ALA A 201 -15.98 -9.51 -0.44
C ALA A 201 -16.62 -8.88 -1.70
N PHE A 202 -16.25 -7.66 -2.05
CA PHE A 202 -16.68 -7.02 -3.28
C PHE A 202 -16.13 -7.73 -4.53
N ALA A 203 -14.83 -8.08 -4.55
CA ALA A 203 -14.23 -8.80 -5.67
C ALA A 203 -14.94 -10.14 -5.93
N ALA A 204 -15.31 -10.88 -4.88
CA ALA A 204 -16.09 -12.10 -5.00
C ALA A 204 -17.52 -11.87 -5.53
N ALA A 205 -18.14 -10.73 -5.24
CA ALA A 205 -19.42 -10.36 -5.82
C ALA A 205 -19.33 -10.02 -7.31
N VAL A 206 -18.17 -9.46 -7.74
CA VAL A 206 -17.89 -9.16 -9.16
C VAL A 206 -17.50 -10.42 -9.94
N GLU A 207 -16.66 -11.29 -9.38
CA GLU A 207 -16.18 -12.52 -10.03
C GLU A 207 -16.37 -13.73 -9.11
N PRO A 208 -17.60 -14.23 -8.92
CA PRO A 208 -17.91 -15.31 -7.96
C PRO A 208 -17.22 -16.64 -8.28
N ASP A 209 -16.86 -16.87 -9.54
CA ASP A 209 -16.18 -18.10 -10.00
C ASP A 209 -14.65 -17.96 -10.06
N ASN A 210 -14.08 -16.85 -9.60
CA ASN A 210 -12.63 -16.63 -9.61
C ASN A 210 -11.96 -17.33 -8.42
N GLY A 211 -11.31 -18.49 -8.68
CA GLY A 211 -10.63 -19.28 -7.67
C GLY A 211 -9.51 -18.53 -6.93
N ALA A 212 -8.78 -17.64 -7.61
CA ALA A 212 -7.73 -16.84 -6.98
C ALA A 212 -8.27 -15.87 -5.92
N ILE A 213 -9.48 -15.32 -6.13
CA ILE A 213 -10.17 -14.50 -5.12
C ILE A 213 -10.54 -15.36 -3.92
N ALA A 214 -11.10 -16.55 -4.14
CA ALA A 214 -11.49 -17.46 -3.07
C ALA A 214 -10.27 -17.88 -2.20
N GLU A 215 -9.17 -18.24 -2.81
CA GLU A 215 -7.92 -18.57 -2.12
C GLU A 215 -7.39 -17.38 -1.32
N ARG A 216 -7.41 -16.18 -1.90
CA ARG A 216 -6.94 -14.96 -1.23
C ARG A 216 -7.82 -14.58 -0.05
N ILE A 217 -9.13 -14.81 -0.11
CA ILE A 217 -10.05 -14.63 1.03
C ILE A 217 -9.61 -15.50 2.21
N VAL A 218 -9.40 -16.80 1.99
CA VAL A 218 -8.98 -17.73 3.04
C VAL A 218 -7.64 -17.30 3.66
N ALA A 219 -6.65 -16.98 2.83
CA ALA A 219 -5.35 -16.53 3.29
C ALA A 219 -5.43 -15.22 4.10
N SER A 220 -6.22 -14.24 3.63
CA SER A 220 -6.39 -12.96 4.31
C SER A 220 -7.15 -13.11 5.64
N GLN A 221 -8.17 -13.97 5.70
CA GLN A 221 -8.88 -14.28 6.94
C GLN A 221 -7.95 -14.92 7.98
N ALA A 222 -7.08 -15.84 7.56
CA ALA A 222 -6.10 -16.46 8.44
C ALA A 222 -5.10 -15.44 9.01
N LEU A 223 -4.61 -14.51 8.19
CA LEU A 223 -3.74 -13.42 8.66
C LEU A 223 -4.47 -12.53 9.68
N ARG A 224 -5.70 -12.11 9.38
CA ARG A 224 -6.46 -11.24 10.29
C ARG A 224 -6.88 -11.94 11.59
N ALA A 225 -7.18 -13.24 11.54
CA ALA A 225 -7.43 -14.04 12.75
C ALA A 225 -6.20 -14.14 13.65
N ALA A 226 -4.99 -14.08 13.07
CA ALA A 226 -3.71 -14.02 13.79
C ALA A 226 -3.28 -12.58 14.14
N ASN A 227 -4.14 -11.58 14.00
CA ASN A 227 -3.83 -10.14 14.17
C ASN A 227 -2.66 -9.65 13.32
N ARG A 228 -2.44 -10.26 12.15
CA ARG A 228 -1.40 -9.87 11.21
C ARG A 228 -1.99 -9.01 10.09
N PRO A 229 -1.23 -8.01 9.58
CA PRO A 229 -1.66 -7.22 8.43
C PRO A 229 -1.75 -8.09 7.16
N THR A 230 -2.66 -7.73 6.26
CA THR A 230 -2.76 -8.33 4.91
C THR A 230 -1.96 -7.55 3.87
N VAL A 231 -1.39 -6.44 4.27
CA VAL A 231 -0.53 -5.56 3.49
C VAL A 231 0.87 -5.54 4.12
N PRO A 232 1.97 -5.43 3.36
CA PRO A 232 2.02 -5.26 1.91
C PRO A 232 1.69 -6.55 1.14
N PHE A 233 1.46 -6.39 -0.16
CA PHE A 233 1.18 -7.51 -1.07
C PHE A 233 1.94 -7.35 -2.41
N PRO A 234 2.28 -8.44 -3.12
CA PRO A 234 2.91 -8.36 -4.43
C PRO A 234 1.90 -7.89 -5.49
N LEU A 235 2.32 -6.99 -6.36
CA LEU A 235 1.48 -6.42 -7.42
C LEU A 235 0.89 -7.47 -8.36
N ALA A 236 1.63 -8.55 -8.65
CA ALA A 236 1.16 -9.64 -9.51
C ALA A 236 -0.16 -10.26 -9.03
N GLY A 237 -0.40 -10.33 -7.71
CA GLY A 237 -1.64 -10.84 -7.14
C GLY A 237 -2.86 -9.99 -7.46
N GLU A 238 -2.66 -8.69 -7.64
CA GLU A 238 -3.74 -7.77 -7.99
C GLU A 238 -4.28 -8.01 -9.41
N MET A 239 -3.42 -8.38 -10.34
CA MET A 239 -3.82 -8.70 -11.71
C MET A 239 -4.76 -9.91 -11.78
N LEU A 240 -4.76 -10.76 -10.75
CA LEU A 240 -5.59 -11.96 -10.66
C LEU A 240 -6.87 -11.74 -9.85
N THR A 241 -6.90 -10.76 -8.94
CA THR A 241 -7.94 -10.68 -7.91
C THR A 241 -8.59 -9.30 -7.76
N ASN A 242 -7.99 -8.24 -8.31
CA ASN A 242 -8.52 -6.89 -8.15
C ASN A 242 -9.45 -6.53 -9.33
N PRO A 243 -10.77 -6.39 -9.13
CA PRO A 243 -11.70 -6.11 -10.21
C PRO A 243 -11.41 -4.79 -10.94
N PHE A 244 -10.82 -3.81 -10.26
CA PHE A 244 -10.46 -2.52 -10.84
C PHE A 244 -9.26 -2.58 -11.80
N LEU A 245 -8.43 -3.62 -11.72
CA LEU A 245 -7.37 -3.93 -12.67
C LEU A 245 -7.79 -4.95 -13.73
N ARG A 246 -9.01 -5.49 -13.62
CA ARG A 246 -9.55 -6.56 -14.46
C ARG A 246 -10.74 -6.11 -15.31
N THR A 247 -10.85 -4.83 -15.57
CA THR A 247 -11.96 -4.22 -16.32
C THR A 247 -12.08 -4.69 -17.78
N GLY A 248 -11.08 -5.38 -18.31
CA GLY A 248 -11.09 -6.03 -19.61
C GLY A 248 -11.57 -7.48 -19.60
N GLU A 249 -11.76 -8.08 -18.41
CA GLU A 249 -12.17 -9.48 -18.28
C GLU A 249 -13.65 -9.65 -18.59
N PRO A 250 -14.04 -10.62 -19.47
CA PRO A 250 -15.44 -10.80 -19.85
C PRO A 250 -16.39 -11.04 -18.66
N ALA A 251 -15.94 -11.70 -17.61
CA ALA A 251 -16.75 -11.93 -16.40
C ALA A 251 -17.03 -10.62 -15.66
N VAL A 252 -16.01 -9.78 -15.51
CA VAL A 252 -16.12 -8.46 -14.86
C VAL A 252 -17.04 -7.54 -15.65
N ILE A 253 -16.89 -7.48 -16.97
CA ILE A 253 -17.74 -6.68 -17.87
C ILE A 253 -19.20 -7.09 -17.73
N ARG A 254 -19.52 -8.39 -17.88
CA ARG A 254 -20.89 -8.91 -17.77
C ARG A 254 -21.51 -8.57 -16.41
N GLN A 255 -20.78 -8.71 -15.35
CA GLN A 255 -21.28 -8.45 -14.00
C GLN A 255 -21.52 -6.95 -13.76
N ALA A 256 -20.61 -6.09 -14.23
CA ALA A 256 -20.77 -4.65 -14.18
C ALA A 256 -21.98 -4.17 -15.01
N GLU A 257 -22.19 -4.71 -16.22
CA GLU A 257 -23.36 -4.44 -17.07
C GLU A 257 -24.65 -4.92 -16.40
N THR A 258 -24.66 -6.12 -15.86
CA THR A 258 -25.83 -6.66 -15.13
C THR A 258 -26.18 -5.75 -13.95
N ARG A 259 -25.19 -5.32 -13.18
CA ARG A 259 -25.40 -4.48 -12.00
C ARG A 259 -25.85 -3.07 -12.34
N SER A 260 -25.27 -2.47 -13.39
CA SER A 260 -25.59 -1.09 -13.84
C SER A 260 -26.87 -1.01 -14.70
N GLY A 261 -27.34 -2.14 -15.25
CA GLY A 261 -28.50 -2.21 -16.13
C GLY A 261 -28.28 -1.57 -17.52
N ARG A 262 -27.02 -1.37 -17.93
CA ARG A 262 -26.65 -0.76 -19.22
C ARG A 262 -25.44 -1.42 -19.83
N SER A 263 -25.32 -1.35 -21.16
CA SER A 263 -24.07 -1.73 -21.84
C SER A 263 -22.96 -0.74 -21.52
N LEU A 264 -21.74 -1.25 -21.34
CA LEU A 264 -20.57 -0.48 -20.99
C LEU A 264 -19.58 -0.44 -22.17
N ILE A 265 -19.08 0.75 -22.46
CA ILE A 265 -18.21 0.98 -23.62
C ILE A 265 -16.77 1.19 -23.17
N GLY A 266 -15.97 0.10 -23.23
CA GLY A 266 -14.55 0.14 -22.89
C GLY A 266 -14.27 0.10 -21.40
N PRO A 267 -12.97 -0.02 -21.04
CA PRO A 267 -12.55 -0.34 -19.68
C PRO A 267 -12.80 0.79 -18.67
N VAL A 268 -12.81 2.04 -19.11
CA VAL A 268 -13.11 3.20 -18.23
C VAL A 268 -14.57 3.19 -17.77
N ASP A 269 -15.51 2.85 -18.67
CA ASP A 269 -16.92 2.72 -18.31
C ASP A 269 -17.16 1.56 -17.34
N VAL A 270 -16.46 0.44 -17.55
CA VAL A 270 -16.50 -0.71 -16.63
C VAL A 270 -15.95 -0.31 -15.26
N PHE A 271 -14.80 0.37 -15.23
CA PHE A 271 -14.24 0.90 -14.01
C PHE A 271 -15.21 1.82 -13.26
N ALA A 272 -15.83 2.78 -13.97
CA ALA A 272 -16.79 3.71 -13.38
C ALA A 272 -17.98 2.96 -12.76
N ALA A 273 -18.55 1.99 -13.47
CA ALA A 273 -19.67 1.17 -12.97
C ALA A 273 -19.28 0.34 -11.74
N LEU A 274 -18.09 -0.26 -11.72
CA LEU A 274 -17.56 -0.97 -10.56
C LEU A 274 -17.35 -0.04 -9.37
N ARG A 275 -16.81 1.17 -9.58
CA ARG A 275 -16.56 2.12 -8.51
C ARG A 275 -17.88 2.64 -7.89
N GLU A 276 -18.87 2.93 -8.74
CA GLU A 276 -20.21 3.28 -8.28
C GLU A 276 -20.86 2.13 -7.47
N TRP A 277 -20.78 0.91 -7.98
CA TRP A 277 -21.27 -0.27 -7.25
C TRP A 277 -20.57 -0.43 -5.89
N LYS A 278 -19.24 -0.35 -5.85
CA LYS A 278 -18.47 -0.46 -4.61
C LYS A 278 -18.81 0.63 -3.59
N ASN A 279 -19.19 1.83 -4.04
CA ASN A 279 -19.55 2.92 -3.13
C ASN A 279 -20.86 2.63 -2.37
N GLY A 280 -21.72 1.79 -2.91
CA GLY A 280 -22.99 1.36 -2.29
C GLY A 280 -22.99 -0.09 -1.76
N PHE A 281 -21.83 -0.76 -1.83
CA PHE A 281 -21.65 -2.14 -1.35
C PHE A 281 -21.28 -2.16 0.13
#